data_e34cb097448ea90dd810b88bfaae70ec
#
_entry.id   e34cb097448ea90dd810b88bfaae70ec
#
_cell.length_a   1.000
_cell.length_b   1.000
_cell.length_c   1.000
_cell.angle_alpha   90.00
_cell.angle_beta   90.00
_cell.angle_gamma   90.00
#
_symmetry.space_group_name_H-M   'P 1'
#
loop_
_entity.id
_entity.type
_entity.pdbx_description
1 polymer ?
#
loop_
_entity_poly.entity_id
_entity_poly.type
_entity_poly.pdbx_seq_one_letter_code
_entity_poly.pdbx_strand_id
1 'polypeptide(L)'
;MTRPTLDVTNTPQRNRLTVAFRAILAIPHAIVLNIWDNLTQIISVVQWFIILFTGKRNKSIWALQSSWLSYAARVESYGALLYDKWPSFGELTADDVISYSFEYEEEASRASNFFRIILVIPAFFVYMFLVIGGLFAAVVSWFAILFTGRHPQGLFNFLLKVTRYSMAIRAYMALMTDEYPTTRVQPAASAPLPKANWAPPTV
;
A
#
# COMPACT_ATOMS: atom_id res chain seq x y z
N MET A 1 16.09 2.39 -9.09
CA MET A 1 15.03 3.10 -8.34
C MET A 1 13.81 2.22 -8.35
N THR A 2 13.37 1.79 -7.19
CA THR A 2 12.32 0.78 -7.03
C THR A 2 11.09 1.40 -6.38
N ARG A 3 9.91 1.16 -6.97
CA ARG A 3 8.62 1.54 -6.39
C ARG A 3 7.94 0.30 -5.82
N PRO A 4 7.12 0.47 -4.77
CA PRO A 4 6.25 -0.61 -4.35
C PRO A 4 5.29 -0.97 -5.48
N THR A 5 5.23 -2.24 -5.83
CA THR A 5 4.27 -2.77 -6.78
C THR A 5 3.14 -3.44 -6.01
N LEU A 6 1.92 -3.10 -6.35
CA LEU A 6 0.71 -3.72 -5.81
C LEU A 6 -0.14 -4.19 -6.99
N ASP A 7 -0.49 -5.44 -7.00
CA ASP A 7 -1.47 -5.98 -7.93
C ASP A 7 -2.55 -6.78 -7.21
N VAL A 8 -3.77 -6.67 -7.70
CA VAL A 8 -4.93 -7.37 -7.16
C VAL A 8 -5.69 -7.99 -8.32
N THR A 9 -5.80 -9.32 -8.30
CA THR A 9 -6.59 -10.02 -9.31
C THR A 9 -8.08 -9.75 -9.10
N ASN A 10 -8.73 -9.19 -10.11
CA ASN A 10 -10.17 -8.97 -10.04
C ASN A 10 -10.93 -10.30 -10.14
N THR A 11 -11.61 -10.66 -9.05
CA THR A 11 -12.62 -11.72 -9.04
C THR A 11 -13.98 -11.06 -9.22
N PRO A 12 -14.65 -11.21 -10.39
CA PRO A 12 -15.87 -10.44 -10.69
C PRO A 12 -17.01 -10.70 -9.71
N GLN A 13 -17.12 -11.94 -9.21
CA GLN A 13 -18.15 -12.32 -8.22
C GLN A 13 -17.69 -11.97 -6.82
N ARG A 14 -18.55 -11.29 -6.07
CA ARG A 14 -18.31 -10.81 -4.71
C ARG A 14 -19.34 -11.36 -3.74
N ASN A 15 -18.90 -11.60 -2.50
CA ASN A 15 -19.81 -11.99 -1.44
C ASN A 15 -20.56 -10.75 -0.93
N ARG A 16 -21.87 -10.67 -1.22
CA ARG A 16 -22.74 -9.55 -0.85
C ARG A 16 -22.78 -9.30 0.66
N LEU A 17 -22.77 -10.38 1.46
CA LEU A 17 -22.86 -10.28 2.91
C LEU A 17 -21.58 -9.66 3.51
N THR A 18 -20.41 -10.11 3.07
CA THR A 18 -19.13 -9.53 3.52
C THR A 18 -18.99 -8.07 3.07
N VAL A 19 -19.47 -7.74 1.88
CA VAL A 19 -19.47 -6.37 1.37
C VAL A 19 -20.43 -5.49 2.16
N ALA A 20 -21.63 -5.97 2.53
CA ALA A 20 -22.60 -5.22 3.33
C ALA A 20 -22.02 -4.78 4.69
N PHE A 21 -21.29 -5.69 5.37
CA PHE A 21 -20.72 -5.43 6.70
C PHE A 21 -19.26 -5.00 6.68
N ARG A 22 -18.70 -4.75 5.51
CA ARG A 22 -17.26 -4.49 5.33
C ARG A 22 -16.73 -3.34 6.17
N ALA A 23 -17.47 -2.25 6.28
CA ALA A 23 -17.08 -1.10 7.08
C ALA A 23 -16.87 -1.50 8.56
N ILE A 24 -17.77 -2.33 9.11
CA ILE A 24 -17.67 -2.84 10.49
C ILE A 24 -16.51 -3.83 10.61
N LEU A 25 -16.40 -4.74 9.64
CA LEU A 25 -15.34 -5.75 9.61
C LEU A 25 -13.94 -5.12 9.47
N ALA A 26 -13.80 -3.97 8.82
CA ALA A 26 -12.54 -3.27 8.67
C ALA A 26 -12.06 -2.55 9.95
N ILE A 27 -12.94 -2.29 10.93
CA ILE A 27 -12.61 -1.52 12.14
C ILE A 27 -11.39 -2.09 12.89
N PRO A 28 -11.30 -3.39 13.23
CA PRO A 28 -10.15 -3.92 13.96
C PRO A 28 -8.83 -3.74 13.19
N HIS A 29 -8.86 -3.90 11.87
CA HIS A 29 -7.69 -3.66 11.04
C HIS A 29 -7.31 -2.18 10.98
N ALA A 30 -8.29 -1.29 10.93
CA ALA A 30 -8.05 0.16 10.95
C ALA A 30 -7.37 0.60 12.27
N ILE A 31 -7.78 0.02 13.40
CA ILE A 31 -7.14 0.30 14.71
C ILE A 31 -5.69 -0.17 14.71
N VAL A 32 -5.43 -1.42 14.29
CA VAL A 32 -4.06 -1.97 14.23
C VAL A 32 -3.21 -1.17 13.26
N LEU A 33 -3.75 -0.84 12.08
CA LEU A 33 -3.04 -0.05 11.08
C LEU A 33 -2.69 1.35 11.61
N ASN A 34 -3.61 2.01 12.33
CA ASN A 34 -3.35 3.31 12.94
C ASN A 34 -2.21 3.28 13.96
N ILE A 35 -2.16 2.24 14.80
CA ILE A 35 -1.05 2.05 15.75
C ILE A 35 0.27 1.88 14.98
N TRP A 36 0.29 1.07 13.92
CA TRP A 36 1.47 0.85 13.11
C TRP A 36 1.88 2.09 12.32
N ASP A 37 0.93 2.87 11.82
CA ASP A 37 1.18 4.15 11.15
C ASP A 37 1.94 5.11 12.08
N ASN A 38 1.48 5.25 13.34
CA ASN A 38 2.16 6.10 14.33
C ASN A 38 3.58 5.60 14.65
N LEU A 39 3.75 4.29 14.84
CA LEU A 39 5.07 3.69 15.08
C LEU A 39 6.01 3.93 13.90
N THR A 40 5.52 3.72 12.68
CA THR A 40 6.31 3.93 11.47
C THR A 40 6.72 5.39 11.29
N GLN A 41 5.87 6.36 11.68
CA GLN A 41 6.23 7.78 11.66
C GLN A 41 7.41 8.08 12.59
N ILE A 42 7.39 7.56 13.83
CA ILE A 42 8.49 7.73 14.78
C ILE A 42 9.78 7.10 14.21
N ILE A 43 9.71 5.89 13.68
CA ILE A 43 10.85 5.20 13.10
C ILE A 43 11.37 5.94 11.86
N SER A 44 10.48 6.55 11.07
CA SER A 44 10.87 7.35 9.91
C SER A 44 11.67 8.59 10.30
N VAL A 45 11.40 9.21 11.46
CA VAL A 45 12.23 10.30 11.96
C VAL A 45 13.66 9.82 12.25
N VAL A 46 13.81 8.64 12.87
CA VAL A 46 15.14 8.04 13.10
C VAL A 46 15.84 7.74 11.76
N GLN A 47 15.11 7.17 10.82
CA GLN A 47 15.64 6.89 9.47
C GLN A 47 16.06 8.18 8.74
N TRP A 48 15.32 9.27 8.93
CA TRP A 48 15.63 10.58 8.36
C TRP A 48 17.01 11.08 8.80
N PHE A 49 17.31 10.99 10.11
CA PHE A 49 18.64 11.34 10.63
C PHE A 49 19.73 10.41 10.09
N ILE A 50 19.48 9.10 10.06
CA ILE A 50 20.44 8.13 9.51
C ILE A 50 20.78 8.49 8.06
N ILE A 51 19.79 8.73 7.21
CA ILE A 51 20.03 9.09 5.80
C ILE A 51 20.75 10.43 5.69
N LEU A 52 20.36 11.43 6.49
CA LEU A 52 20.97 12.76 6.45
C LEU A 52 22.50 12.69 6.69
N PHE A 53 22.94 11.89 7.65
CA PHE A 53 24.35 11.79 8.02
C PHE A 53 25.10 10.77 7.17
N THR A 54 24.52 9.62 6.86
CA THR A 54 25.21 8.51 6.17
C THR A 54 24.98 8.48 4.67
N GLY A 55 23.84 9.00 4.18
CA GLY A 55 23.40 8.82 2.79
C GLY A 55 22.85 7.43 2.49
N LYS A 56 22.59 6.61 3.52
CA LYS A 56 22.17 5.21 3.39
C LYS A 56 20.95 4.92 4.23
N ARG A 57 20.09 4.00 3.73
CA ARG A 57 18.94 3.47 4.49
C ARG A 57 19.39 2.33 5.39
N ASN A 58 18.83 2.31 6.60
CA ASN A 58 19.03 1.17 7.49
C ASN A 58 18.15 0.00 7.08
N LYS A 59 18.75 -1.15 6.82
CA LYS A 59 18.06 -2.36 6.32
C LYS A 59 17.00 -2.90 7.30
N SER A 60 17.29 -2.87 8.60
CA SER A 60 16.35 -3.36 9.63
C SER A 60 15.11 -2.48 9.73
N ILE A 61 15.29 -1.16 9.68
CA ILE A 61 14.19 -0.19 9.65
C ILE A 61 13.35 -0.39 8.39
N TRP A 62 14.02 -0.52 7.24
CA TRP A 62 13.35 -0.74 5.97
C TRP A 62 12.54 -2.04 5.98
N ALA A 63 13.05 -3.13 6.52
CA ALA A 63 12.35 -4.40 6.62
C ALA A 63 11.07 -4.29 7.47
N LEU A 64 11.15 -3.60 8.62
CA LEU A 64 9.99 -3.33 9.47
C LEU A 64 8.93 -2.49 8.73
N GLN A 65 9.36 -1.42 8.06
CA GLN A 65 8.48 -0.56 7.27
C GLN A 65 7.88 -1.30 6.07
N SER A 66 8.61 -2.24 5.46
CA SER A 66 8.10 -3.07 4.36
C SER A 66 6.98 -4.00 4.84
N SER A 67 7.12 -4.62 6.01
CA SER A 67 6.08 -5.43 6.62
C SER A 67 4.82 -4.61 6.92
N TRP A 68 4.99 -3.41 7.49
CA TRP A 68 3.90 -2.47 7.69
C TRP A 68 3.20 -2.09 6.39
N LEU A 69 3.95 -1.73 5.35
CA LEU A 69 3.39 -1.29 4.08
C LEU A 69 2.64 -2.43 3.36
N SER A 70 3.16 -3.67 3.48
CA SER A 70 2.48 -4.87 2.99
C SER A 70 1.14 -5.10 3.71
N TYR A 71 1.10 -4.90 5.03
CA TYR A 71 -0.14 -4.98 5.80
C TYR A 71 -1.12 -3.86 5.42
N ALA A 72 -0.63 -2.63 5.29
CA ALA A 72 -1.42 -1.49 4.83
C ALA A 72 -2.05 -1.73 3.45
N ALA A 73 -1.28 -2.31 2.52
CA ALA A 73 -1.77 -2.66 1.19
C ALA A 73 -2.96 -3.63 1.24
N ARG A 74 -2.92 -4.65 2.14
CA ARG A 74 -4.03 -5.59 2.33
C ARG A 74 -5.26 -4.92 2.93
N VAL A 75 -5.08 -4.15 4.00
CA VAL A 75 -6.19 -3.49 4.70
C VAL A 75 -6.85 -2.45 3.79
N GLU A 76 -6.08 -1.62 3.10
CA GLU A 76 -6.62 -0.62 2.17
C GLU A 76 -7.32 -1.27 0.97
N SER A 77 -6.73 -2.32 0.39
CA SER A 77 -7.37 -3.05 -0.72
C SER A 77 -8.67 -3.73 -0.29
N TYR A 78 -8.73 -4.27 0.94
CA TYR A 78 -9.95 -4.81 1.51
C TYR A 78 -11.00 -3.71 1.71
N GLY A 79 -10.65 -2.59 2.32
CA GLY A 79 -11.52 -1.44 2.50
C GLY A 79 -12.02 -0.84 1.19
N ALA A 80 -11.17 -0.81 0.16
CA ALA A 80 -11.49 -0.36 -1.19
C ALA A 80 -12.30 -1.37 -2.04
N LEU A 81 -12.82 -2.44 -1.44
CA LEU A 81 -13.64 -3.46 -2.13
C LEU A 81 -12.89 -4.22 -3.25
N LEU A 82 -11.56 -4.25 -3.23
CA LEU A 82 -10.76 -4.87 -4.28
C LEU A 82 -10.72 -6.40 -4.17
N TYR A 83 -10.90 -6.95 -2.97
CA TYR A 83 -11.01 -8.40 -2.74
C TYR A 83 -11.84 -8.71 -1.47
N ASP A 84 -12.25 -9.96 -1.28
CA ASP A 84 -13.21 -10.33 -0.21
C ASP A 84 -12.57 -11.09 0.97
N LYS A 85 -11.36 -11.65 0.79
CA LYS A 85 -10.67 -12.39 1.85
C LYS A 85 -10.31 -11.44 3.01
N TRP A 86 -10.52 -11.90 4.23
CA TRP A 86 -10.12 -11.16 5.43
C TRP A 86 -8.61 -10.92 5.45
N PRO A 87 -8.13 -9.67 5.67
CA PRO A 87 -6.70 -9.39 5.71
C PRO A 87 -6.01 -10.19 6.82
N SER A 88 -4.96 -10.94 6.49
CA SER A 88 -4.14 -11.60 7.50
C SER A 88 -3.27 -10.60 8.25
N PHE A 89 -3.04 -10.83 9.54
CA PHE A 89 -2.10 -10.02 10.33
C PHE A 89 -0.63 -10.41 10.09
N GLY A 90 -0.40 -11.59 9.51
CA GLY A 90 0.93 -12.12 9.19
C GLY A 90 1.44 -11.72 7.80
N GLU A 91 2.43 -12.46 7.33
CA GLU A 91 2.99 -12.30 5.99
C GLU A 91 2.01 -12.71 4.90
N LEU A 92 2.27 -12.25 3.66
CA LEU A 92 1.53 -12.67 2.48
C LEU A 92 1.76 -14.17 2.24
N THR A 93 0.67 -14.90 2.05
CA THR A 93 0.71 -16.31 1.65
C THR A 93 0.57 -16.43 0.12
N ALA A 94 1.01 -17.56 -0.44
CA ALA A 94 0.96 -17.81 -1.88
C ALA A 94 -0.47 -17.81 -2.46
N ASP A 95 -1.48 -17.98 -1.61
CA ASP A 95 -2.91 -18.00 -1.97
C ASP A 95 -3.56 -16.61 -1.92
N ASP A 96 -2.78 -15.56 -1.63
CA ASP A 96 -3.32 -14.21 -1.58
C ASP A 96 -3.56 -13.65 -2.99
N VAL A 97 -4.78 -13.14 -3.20
CA VAL A 97 -5.20 -12.46 -4.44
C VAL A 97 -4.43 -11.14 -4.65
N ILE A 98 -3.72 -10.72 -3.62
CA ILE A 98 -2.89 -9.52 -3.60
C ILE A 98 -1.43 -9.93 -3.73
N SER A 99 -0.74 -9.34 -4.68
CA SER A 99 0.71 -9.37 -4.76
C SER A 99 1.29 -8.01 -4.40
N TYR A 100 2.26 -8.01 -3.50
CA TYR A 100 3.01 -6.83 -3.09
C TYR A 100 4.50 -7.15 -3.18
N SER A 101 5.25 -6.32 -3.86
CA SER A 101 6.71 -6.43 -3.95
C SER A 101 7.35 -5.07 -3.83
N PHE A 102 8.41 -5.01 -3.05
CA PHE A 102 9.21 -3.81 -2.87
C PHE A 102 10.66 -4.21 -2.58
N GLU A 103 11.59 -3.78 -3.42
CA GLU A 103 13.00 -4.10 -3.28
C GLU A 103 13.73 -3.09 -2.41
N TYR A 104 14.67 -3.58 -1.61
CA TYR A 104 15.53 -2.73 -0.78
C TYR A 104 16.59 -2.02 -1.63
N GLU A 105 16.72 -0.71 -1.45
CA GLU A 105 17.75 0.12 -2.03
C GLU A 105 18.51 0.82 -0.88
N GLU A 106 19.79 0.50 -0.73
CA GLU A 106 20.61 1.02 0.38
C GLU A 106 20.87 2.51 0.23
N GLU A 107 21.20 2.95 -0.97
CA GLU A 107 21.55 4.35 -1.24
C GLU A 107 20.33 5.26 -1.16
N ALA A 108 20.52 6.44 -0.57
CA ALA A 108 19.49 7.44 -0.43
C ALA A 108 20.03 8.85 -0.70
N SER A 109 19.23 9.64 -1.40
CA SER A 109 19.55 11.03 -1.68
C SER A 109 19.34 11.91 -0.44
N ARG A 110 20.42 12.49 0.10
CA ARG A 110 20.36 13.42 1.23
C ARG A 110 19.52 14.67 0.89
N ALA A 111 19.65 15.18 -0.33
CA ALA A 111 18.90 16.35 -0.78
C ALA A 111 17.39 16.04 -0.86
N SER A 112 17.01 14.91 -1.49
CA SER A 112 15.62 14.45 -1.51
C SER A 112 15.08 14.24 -0.11
N ASN A 113 15.87 13.64 0.79
CA ASN A 113 15.51 13.41 2.18
C ASN A 113 15.23 14.73 2.93
N PHE A 114 16.09 15.73 2.77
CA PHE A 114 15.94 17.02 3.43
C PHE A 114 14.72 17.81 2.95
N PHE A 115 14.49 17.85 1.64
CA PHE A 115 13.37 18.61 1.04
C PHE A 115 12.08 17.79 0.92
N ARG A 116 12.04 16.55 1.42
CA ARG A 116 10.95 15.61 1.23
C ARG A 116 9.58 16.14 1.63
N ILE A 117 9.51 16.85 2.76
CA ILE A 117 8.25 17.44 3.26
C ILE A 117 7.69 18.47 2.25
N ILE A 118 8.56 19.24 1.62
CA ILE A 118 8.14 20.22 0.60
C ILE A 118 7.78 19.50 -0.69
N LEU A 119 8.60 18.52 -1.09
CA LEU A 119 8.40 17.77 -2.33
C LEU A 119 7.11 16.94 -2.33
N VAL A 120 6.64 16.49 -1.17
CA VAL A 120 5.41 15.69 -1.09
C VAL A 120 4.13 16.51 -1.24
N ILE A 121 4.18 17.84 -1.03
CA ILE A 121 2.99 18.69 -1.04
C ILE A 121 2.17 18.55 -2.34
N PRO A 122 2.75 18.64 -3.55
CA PRO A 122 1.98 18.45 -4.78
C PRO A 122 1.37 17.05 -4.91
N ALA A 123 2.13 16.02 -4.49
CA ALA A 123 1.62 14.64 -4.50
C ALA A 123 0.44 14.46 -3.54
N PHE A 124 0.49 15.13 -2.38
CA PHE A 124 -0.59 15.10 -1.40
C PHE A 124 -1.87 15.75 -1.94
N PHE A 125 -1.78 16.86 -2.67
CA PHE A 125 -2.95 17.44 -3.32
C PHE A 125 -3.57 16.50 -4.36
N VAL A 126 -2.75 15.86 -5.20
CA VAL A 126 -3.25 14.84 -6.14
C VAL A 126 -3.91 13.69 -5.39
N TYR A 127 -3.31 13.24 -4.28
CA TYR A 127 -3.86 12.18 -3.45
C TYR A 127 -5.22 12.55 -2.85
N MET A 128 -5.36 13.76 -2.35
CA MET A 128 -6.61 14.25 -1.78
C MET A 128 -7.77 14.17 -2.80
N PHE A 129 -7.54 14.63 -4.04
CA PHE A 129 -8.55 14.50 -5.10
C PHE A 129 -8.84 13.04 -5.46
N LEU A 130 -7.81 12.19 -5.51
CA LEU A 130 -7.99 10.78 -5.78
C LEU A 130 -8.77 10.07 -4.68
N VAL A 131 -8.55 10.41 -3.41
CA VAL A 131 -9.29 9.84 -2.26
C VAL A 131 -10.75 10.27 -2.30
N ILE A 132 -11.04 11.53 -2.59
CA ILE A 132 -12.43 12.00 -2.74
C ILE A 132 -13.13 11.22 -3.86
N GLY A 133 -12.53 11.12 -5.04
CA GLY A 133 -13.06 10.32 -6.14
C GLY A 133 -13.16 8.83 -5.78
N GLY A 134 -12.18 8.30 -5.04
CA GLY A 134 -12.15 6.94 -4.53
C GLY A 134 -13.31 6.63 -3.57
N LEU A 135 -13.63 7.58 -2.69
CA LEU A 135 -14.76 7.43 -1.77
C LEU A 135 -16.10 7.32 -2.54
N PHE A 136 -16.32 8.19 -3.53
CA PHE A 136 -17.51 8.09 -4.39
C PHE A 136 -17.53 6.77 -5.17
N ALA A 137 -16.40 6.37 -5.75
CA ALA A 137 -16.27 5.11 -6.46
C ALA A 137 -16.52 3.90 -5.55
N ALA A 138 -16.05 3.93 -4.30
CA ALA A 138 -16.29 2.88 -3.31
C ALA A 138 -17.78 2.77 -2.95
N VAL A 139 -18.46 3.89 -2.73
CA VAL A 139 -19.90 3.91 -2.46
C VAL A 139 -20.70 3.34 -3.63
N VAL A 140 -20.40 3.78 -4.87
CA VAL A 140 -21.06 3.25 -6.07
C VAL A 140 -20.75 1.75 -6.24
N SER A 141 -19.52 1.32 -6.00
CA SER A 141 -19.12 -0.10 -6.04
C SER A 141 -19.87 -0.92 -4.99
N TRP A 142 -20.03 -0.38 -3.78
CA TRP A 142 -20.74 -1.04 -2.69
C TRP A 142 -22.20 -1.33 -3.10
N PHE A 143 -22.93 -0.34 -3.62
CA PHE A 143 -24.27 -0.55 -4.14
C PHE A 143 -24.30 -1.52 -5.33
N ALA A 144 -23.39 -1.34 -6.29
CA ALA A 144 -23.32 -2.22 -7.46
C ALA A 144 -23.13 -3.69 -7.04
N ILE A 145 -22.23 -3.97 -6.09
CA ILE A 145 -22.00 -5.33 -5.60
C ILE A 145 -23.22 -5.86 -4.83
N LEU A 146 -23.85 -5.05 -3.98
CA LEU A 146 -25.04 -5.48 -3.22
C LEU A 146 -26.19 -5.91 -4.14
N PHE A 147 -26.45 -5.14 -5.20
CA PHE A 147 -27.57 -5.43 -6.10
C PHE A 147 -27.22 -6.49 -7.16
N THR A 148 -26.03 -6.43 -7.75
CA THR A 148 -25.64 -7.30 -8.87
C THR A 148 -24.78 -8.50 -8.48
N GLY A 149 -24.12 -8.45 -7.29
CA GLY A 149 -23.08 -9.41 -6.87
C GLY A 149 -21.79 -9.29 -7.65
N ARG A 150 -21.61 -8.23 -8.46
CA ARG A 150 -20.44 -8.04 -9.33
C ARG A 150 -19.81 -6.68 -9.10
N HIS A 151 -18.46 -6.65 -9.14
CA HIS A 151 -17.71 -5.40 -9.10
C HIS A 151 -17.47 -4.88 -10.53
N PRO A 152 -17.99 -3.68 -10.90
CA PRO A 152 -17.74 -3.11 -12.22
C PRO A 152 -16.25 -2.86 -12.45
N GLN A 153 -15.72 -3.33 -13.60
CA GLN A 153 -14.28 -3.29 -13.88
C GLN A 153 -13.69 -1.87 -13.88
N GLY A 154 -14.43 -0.88 -14.36
CA GLY A 154 -13.96 0.50 -14.37
C GLY A 154 -13.75 1.07 -12.96
N LEU A 155 -14.69 0.79 -12.06
CA LEU A 155 -14.59 1.20 -10.65
C LEU A 155 -13.47 0.45 -9.94
N PHE A 156 -13.33 -0.85 -10.19
CA PHE A 156 -12.23 -1.65 -9.68
C PHE A 156 -10.87 -1.07 -10.06
N ASN A 157 -10.66 -0.79 -11.36
CA ASN A 157 -9.40 -0.24 -11.85
C ASN A 157 -9.10 1.14 -11.25
N PHE A 158 -10.12 1.97 -11.06
CA PHE A 158 -9.96 3.28 -10.45
C PHE A 158 -9.59 3.16 -8.96
N LEU A 159 -10.27 2.33 -8.19
CA LEU A 159 -9.96 2.07 -6.78
C LEU A 159 -8.56 1.47 -6.60
N LEU A 160 -8.18 0.53 -7.46
CA LEU A 160 -6.83 -0.03 -7.48
C LEU A 160 -5.77 1.05 -7.75
N LYS A 161 -6.05 1.98 -8.68
CA LYS A 161 -5.16 3.14 -8.93
C LYS A 161 -5.02 4.02 -7.70
N VAL A 162 -6.11 4.31 -6.98
CA VAL A 162 -6.08 5.10 -5.74
C VAL A 162 -5.24 4.40 -4.68
N THR A 163 -5.45 3.11 -4.47
CA THR A 163 -4.69 2.31 -3.49
C THR A 163 -3.20 2.25 -3.84
N ARG A 164 -2.85 2.04 -5.11
CA ARG A 164 -1.45 2.07 -5.57
C ARG A 164 -0.78 3.41 -5.30
N TYR A 165 -1.49 4.50 -5.53
CA TYR A 165 -0.96 5.84 -5.27
C TYR A 165 -0.79 6.11 -3.78
N SER A 166 -1.72 5.63 -2.94
CA SER A 166 -1.59 5.66 -1.47
C SER A 166 -0.31 4.94 -1.02
N MET A 167 -0.07 3.72 -1.52
CA MET A 167 1.14 2.95 -1.20
C MET A 167 2.42 3.69 -1.63
N ALA A 168 2.42 4.32 -2.80
CA ALA A 168 3.56 5.10 -3.28
C ALA A 168 3.87 6.30 -2.37
N ILE A 169 2.84 7.03 -1.92
CA ILE A 169 3.01 8.15 -0.96
C ILE A 169 3.52 7.63 0.39
N ARG A 170 2.95 6.55 0.91
CA ARG A 170 3.38 5.94 2.18
C ARG A 170 4.85 5.51 2.12
N ALA A 171 5.26 4.81 1.05
CA ALA A 171 6.65 4.40 0.85
C ALA A 171 7.60 5.60 0.76
N TYR A 172 7.18 6.65 0.04
CA TYR A 172 7.94 7.88 -0.08
C TYR A 172 8.08 8.58 1.27
N MET A 173 6.99 8.77 2.02
CA MET A 173 7.01 9.43 3.34
C MET A 173 7.76 8.62 4.40
N ALA A 174 7.71 7.28 4.33
CA ALA A 174 8.47 6.40 5.20
C ALA A 174 9.96 6.29 4.83
N LEU A 175 10.44 7.08 3.86
CA LEU A 175 11.86 7.13 3.44
C LEU A 175 12.38 5.82 2.82
N MET A 176 11.47 4.97 2.35
CA MET A 176 11.80 3.67 1.76
C MET A 176 12.29 3.78 0.33
N THR A 177 11.95 4.87 -0.38
CA THR A 177 12.34 5.16 -1.76
C THR A 177 12.56 6.65 -1.96
N ASP A 178 13.41 7.03 -2.92
CA ASP A 178 13.54 8.41 -3.39
C ASP A 178 12.70 8.68 -4.64
N GLU A 179 12.01 7.67 -5.13
CA GLU A 179 11.19 7.80 -6.31
C GLU A 179 9.90 8.56 -6.01
N TYR A 180 9.69 9.67 -6.71
CA TYR A 180 8.55 10.56 -6.49
C TYR A 180 7.22 9.84 -6.80
N PRO A 181 6.19 9.92 -5.93
CA PRO A 181 4.90 9.28 -6.16
C PRO A 181 4.24 9.83 -7.43
N THR A 182 3.89 8.97 -8.36
CA THR A 182 3.18 9.33 -9.59
C THR A 182 1.96 8.46 -9.80
N THR A 183 0.96 9.01 -10.51
CA THR A 183 -0.26 8.27 -10.87
C THR A 183 -0.07 7.33 -12.05
N ARG A 184 1.13 7.28 -12.65
CA ARG A 184 1.42 6.36 -13.76
C ARG A 184 1.40 4.94 -13.22
N VAL A 185 0.52 4.13 -13.79
CA VAL A 185 0.46 2.70 -13.51
C VAL A 185 1.72 2.07 -14.07
N GLN A 186 2.55 1.50 -13.21
CA GLN A 186 3.53 0.55 -13.68
C GLN A 186 2.77 -0.69 -14.16
N PRO A 187 2.98 -1.16 -15.39
CA PRO A 187 2.42 -2.44 -15.79
C PRO A 187 2.93 -3.47 -14.78
N ALA A 188 2.02 -4.34 -14.31
CA ALA A 188 2.42 -5.49 -13.51
C ALA A 188 3.60 -6.15 -14.22
N ALA A 189 4.70 -6.37 -13.49
CA ALA A 189 5.80 -7.13 -14.04
C ALA A 189 5.23 -8.46 -14.52
N SER A 190 5.36 -8.76 -15.79
CA SER A 190 4.80 -9.94 -16.45
C SER A 190 5.51 -11.24 -16.04
N ALA A 191 6.26 -11.21 -14.96
CA ALA A 191 6.88 -12.37 -14.34
C ALA A 191 6.09 -12.74 -13.07
N PRO A 192 5.83 -14.05 -12.85
CA PRO A 192 5.37 -14.49 -11.54
C PRO A 192 6.38 -14.02 -10.51
N LEU A 193 5.88 -13.29 -9.49
CA LEU A 193 6.73 -12.78 -8.42
C LEU A 193 7.58 -13.90 -7.87
N PRO A 194 8.90 -13.71 -7.68
CA PRO A 194 9.71 -14.68 -6.98
C PRO A 194 9.03 -14.96 -5.65
N LYS A 195 8.77 -16.24 -5.36
CA LYS A 195 8.35 -16.66 -4.04
C LYS A 195 9.27 -15.98 -3.06
N ALA A 196 8.75 -15.20 -2.14
CA ALA A 196 9.54 -14.50 -1.15
C ALA A 196 10.36 -15.55 -0.38
N ASN A 197 11.60 -15.81 -0.83
CA ASN A 197 12.58 -16.61 -0.11
C ASN A 197 13.16 -15.75 1.00
N TRP A 198 12.32 -15.41 1.96
CA TRP A 198 12.83 -14.96 3.23
C TRP A 198 13.25 -16.20 4.02
N ALA A 199 14.52 -16.52 3.98
CA ALA A 199 15.13 -17.41 4.95
C ALA A 199 15.53 -16.56 6.17
N PRO A 200 15.08 -16.89 7.39
CA PRO A 200 15.58 -16.23 8.59
C PRO A 200 17.11 -16.39 8.63
N PRO A 201 17.85 -15.40 9.13
CA PRO A 201 19.28 -15.54 9.32
C PRO A 201 19.51 -16.75 10.22
N THR A 202 20.25 -17.74 9.72
CA THR A 202 20.75 -18.84 10.56
C THR A 202 21.64 -18.23 11.63
N VAL A 203 21.31 -18.45 12.88
CA VAL A 203 22.04 -18.09 14.09
C VAL A 203 23.40 -18.79 14.09
#